data_a0a083274c90151369a948f6aae531c2
#
_entry.id   a0a083274c90151369a948f6aae531c2
#
_cell.length_a   1.000
_cell.length_b   1.000
_cell.length_c   1.000
_cell.angle_alpha   90.00
_cell.angle_beta   90.00
_cell.angle_gamma   90.00
#
_symmetry.space_group_name_H-M   'P 1'
#
loop_
_entity.id
_entity.type
_entity.pdbx_description
1 polymer ?
#
loop_
_entity_poly.entity_id
_entity_poly.type
_entity_poly.pdbx_seq_one_letter_code
_entity_poly.pdbx_strand_id
1 'polypeptide(L)' 'MSGLDFDLDSQMSSLESEWRHAYEVSIAAREELEVLAESLEPDASALAKAQDRLERAENLKSRIMAKIERLEDSILGGES' A
#
# COMPACT_ATOMS: atom_id res chain seq x y z
N MET A 1 30.79 -12.21 -0.96
CA MET A 1 29.56 -11.52 -1.28
C MET A 1 28.50 -12.49 -1.76
N SER A 2 27.39 -12.44 -1.23
CA SER A 2 26.39 -13.40 -1.60
C SER A 2 25.29 -12.75 -2.42
N GLY A 3 24.78 -13.49 -3.40
CA GLY A 3 23.64 -13.07 -4.18
C GLY A 3 22.38 -12.97 -3.35
N LEU A 4 22.33 -13.67 -2.24
CA LEU A 4 21.17 -13.65 -1.35
C LEU A 4 20.97 -12.28 -0.74
N ASP A 5 22.05 -11.64 -0.30
CA ASP A 5 21.96 -10.28 0.27
C ASP A 5 21.46 -9.31 -0.78
N PHE A 6 21.96 -9.42 -1.99
CA PHE A 6 21.52 -8.58 -3.08
C PHE A 6 20.04 -8.79 -3.37
N ASP A 7 19.61 -10.07 -3.39
CA ASP A 7 18.21 -10.39 -3.65
C ASP A 7 17.29 -9.82 -2.57
N LEU A 8 17.70 -9.91 -1.31
CA LEU A 8 16.90 -9.37 -0.21
C LEU A 8 16.78 -7.86 -0.30
N ASP A 9 17.88 -7.18 -0.59
CA ASP A 9 17.85 -5.74 -0.77
C ASP A 9 16.92 -5.35 -1.92
N SER A 10 17.00 -6.09 -3.01
CA SER A 10 16.17 -5.82 -4.18
C SER A 10 14.71 -6.04 -3.87
N GLN A 11 14.39 -7.11 -3.15
CA GLN A 11 13.01 -7.40 -2.75
C GLN A 11 12.47 -6.32 -1.82
N MET A 12 13.27 -5.91 -0.84
CA MET A 12 12.85 -4.88 0.10
C MET A 12 12.61 -3.56 -0.61
N SER A 13 13.52 -3.18 -1.50
CA SER A 13 13.39 -1.94 -2.25
C SER A 13 12.13 -1.96 -3.12
N SER A 14 11.85 -3.09 -3.74
CA SER A 14 10.66 -3.26 -4.56
C SER A 14 9.39 -3.14 -3.73
N LEU A 15 9.37 -3.77 -2.56
CA LEU A 15 8.21 -3.71 -1.67
C LEU A 15 7.99 -2.30 -1.15
N GLU A 16 9.06 -1.59 -0.81
CA GLU A 16 8.95 -0.21 -0.35
C GLU A 16 8.40 0.69 -1.43
N SER A 17 8.84 0.47 -2.66
CA SER A 17 8.35 1.23 -3.80
C SER A 17 6.85 0.95 -4.04
N GLU A 18 6.46 -0.31 -3.96
CA GLU A 18 5.05 -0.69 -4.10
C GLU A 18 4.21 -0.08 -2.98
N TRP A 19 4.73 -0.11 -1.76
CA TRP A 19 4.01 0.47 -0.63
C TRP A 19 3.81 1.97 -0.81
N ARG A 20 4.86 2.65 -1.26
CA ARG A 20 4.76 4.09 -1.48
C ARG A 20 3.71 4.40 -2.54
N HIS A 21 3.69 3.62 -3.61
CA HIS A 21 2.69 3.80 -4.65
C HIS A 21 1.28 3.59 -4.11
N ALA A 22 1.08 2.52 -3.34
CA ALA A 22 -0.22 2.24 -2.74
C ALA A 22 -0.63 3.34 -1.76
N TYR A 23 0.34 3.86 -1.01
CA TYR A 23 0.10 4.96 -0.09
C TYR A 23 -0.38 6.21 -0.83
N GLU A 24 0.30 6.55 -1.92
CA GLU A 24 -0.08 7.71 -2.72
C GLU A 24 -1.47 7.55 -3.32
N VAL A 25 -1.78 6.35 -3.79
CA VAL A 25 -3.12 6.07 -4.32
C VAL A 25 -4.17 6.21 -3.22
N SER A 26 -3.86 5.76 -2.01
CA SER A 26 -4.81 5.87 -0.90
C SER A 26 -5.07 7.31 -0.53
N ILE A 27 -4.04 8.15 -0.55
CA ILE A 27 -4.21 9.58 -0.26
C ILE A 27 -5.07 10.24 -1.34
N ALA A 28 -4.79 9.96 -2.59
CA ALA A 28 -5.56 10.52 -3.70
C ALA A 28 -7.02 10.08 -3.63
N ALA A 29 -7.26 8.81 -3.31
CA ALA A 29 -8.62 8.30 -3.20
C ALA A 29 -9.37 8.95 -2.03
N ARG A 30 -8.67 9.18 -0.92
CA ARG A 30 -9.28 9.85 0.23
C ARG A 30 -9.65 11.29 -0.08
N GLU A 31 -8.76 12.00 -0.78
CA GLU A 31 -9.04 13.38 -1.19
C GLU A 31 -10.22 13.45 -2.14
N GLU A 32 -10.26 12.52 -3.08
CA GLU A 32 -11.38 12.44 -4.03
C GLU A 32 -12.70 12.21 -3.28
N LEU A 33 -12.66 11.30 -2.31
CA LEU A 33 -13.84 10.99 -1.51
C LEU A 33 -14.31 12.22 -0.73
N GLU A 34 -13.36 12.96 -0.15
CA GLU A 34 -13.70 14.18 0.61
C GLU A 34 -14.35 15.22 -0.30
N VAL A 35 -13.79 15.42 -1.47
CA VAL A 35 -14.34 16.38 -2.42
C VAL A 35 -15.76 15.98 -2.83
N LEU A 36 -15.97 14.70 -3.12
CA LEU A 36 -17.27 14.20 -3.51
C LEU A 36 -18.29 14.34 -2.37
N ALA A 37 -17.84 14.08 -1.14
CA ALA A 37 -18.72 14.15 0.02
C ALA A 37 -19.13 15.58 0.33
N GLU A 38 -18.32 16.57 -0.03
CA GLU A 38 -18.62 17.98 0.21
C GLU A 38 -19.49 18.57 -0.89
N SER A 39 -19.74 17.84 -1.95
CA SER A 39 -20.56 18.31 -3.04
C SER A 39 -22.01 18.51 -2.57
N LEU A 40 -22.68 19.51 -3.13
CA LEU A 40 -24.08 19.78 -2.80
C LEU A 40 -24.99 18.63 -3.23
N GLU A 41 -24.64 17.96 -4.33
CA GLU A 41 -25.40 16.83 -4.83
C GLU A 41 -24.43 15.69 -5.07
N PRO A 42 -24.03 14.97 -4.01
CA PRO A 42 -23.06 13.90 -4.17
C PRO A 42 -23.62 12.79 -5.05
N ASP A 43 -22.78 12.35 -5.99
CA ASP A 43 -23.14 11.23 -6.83
C ASP A 43 -22.82 9.95 -6.06
N ALA A 44 -23.85 9.19 -5.70
CA ALA A 44 -23.71 7.98 -4.93
C ALA A 44 -22.82 6.96 -5.63
N SER A 45 -22.90 6.88 -6.95
CA SER A 45 -22.07 5.97 -7.71
C SER A 45 -20.60 6.38 -7.65
N ALA A 46 -20.33 7.66 -7.79
CA ALA A 46 -18.96 8.17 -7.68
C ALA A 46 -18.40 7.98 -6.29
N LEU A 47 -19.21 8.21 -5.25
CA LEU A 47 -18.81 7.98 -3.87
C LEU A 47 -18.46 6.52 -3.64
N ALA A 48 -19.31 5.62 -4.13
CA ALA A 48 -19.07 4.18 -3.97
C ALA A 48 -17.77 3.76 -4.64
N LYS A 49 -17.49 4.30 -5.82
CA LYS A 49 -16.26 3.99 -6.54
C LYS A 49 -15.03 4.53 -5.80
N ALA A 50 -15.14 5.73 -5.25
CA ALA A 50 -14.05 6.32 -4.52
C ALA A 50 -13.77 5.54 -3.23
N GLN A 51 -14.82 5.11 -2.52
CA GLN A 51 -14.68 4.29 -1.34
C GLN A 51 -14.04 2.94 -1.66
N ASP A 52 -14.46 2.33 -2.75
CA ASP A 52 -13.90 1.06 -3.18
C ASP A 52 -12.41 1.21 -3.51
N ARG A 53 -12.06 2.29 -4.20
CA ARG A 53 -10.67 2.57 -4.54
C ARG A 53 -9.82 2.75 -3.30
N LEU A 54 -10.34 3.50 -2.33
CA LEU A 54 -9.65 3.71 -1.07
C LEU A 54 -9.46 2.39 -0.31
N GLU A 55 -10.51 1.59 -0.24
CA GLU A 55 -10.46 0.30 0.44
C GLU A 55 -9.43 -0.62 -0.20
N ARG A 56 -9.40 -0.66 -1.52
CA ARG A 56 -8.41 -1.48 -2.24
C ARG A 56 -6.99 -1.01 -1.97
N ALA A 57 -6.78 0.30 -1.95
CA ALA A 57 -5.46 0.86 -1.67
C ALA A 57 -5.03 0.55 -0.24
N GLU A 58 -5.94 0.66 0.73
CA GLU A 58 -5.62 0.33 2.11
C GLU A 58 -5.30 -1.15 2.27
N ASN A 59 -6.08 -2.01 1.60
CA ASN A 59 -5.81 -3.45 1.64
C ASN A 59 -4.47 -3.77 1.02
N LEU A 60 -4.14 -3.12 -0.08
CA LEU A 60 -2.85 -3.33 -0.74
C LEU A 60 -1.70 -2.89 0.17
N LYS A 61 -1.83 -1.73 0.82
CA LYS A 61 -0.82 -1.27 1.77
C LYS A 61 -0.60 -2.30 2.87
N SER A 62 -1.70 -2.83 3.42
CA SER A 62 -1.61 -3.83 4.49
C SER A 62 -0.89 -5.09 4.04
N ARG A 63 -1.19 -5.55 2.83
CA ARG A 63 -0.54 -6.74 2.29
C ARG A 63 0.95 -6.51 2.08
N ILE A 64 1.31 -5.36 1.53
CA ILE A 64 2.71 -5.04 1.29
C ILE A 64 3.44 -4.91 2.61
N MET A 65 2.83 -4.26 3.59
CA MET A 65 3.44 -4.12 4.91
C MET A 65 3.68 -5.47 5.56
N ALA A 66 2.72 -6.40 5.41
CA ALA A 66 2.89 -7.75 5.93
C ALA A 66 4.06 -8.47 5.26
N LYS A 67 4.23 -8.25 3.95
CA LYS A 67 5.37 -8.84 3.24
C LYS A 67 6.69 -8.25 3.70
N ILE A 68 6.71 -6.94 3.94
CA ILE A 68 7.91 -6.27 4.46
C ILE A 68 8.27 -6.84 5.82
N GLU A 69 7.28 -6.98 6.70
CA GLU A 69 7.49 -7.52 8.03
C GLU A 69 8.02 -8.95 7.99
N ARG A 70 7.49 -9.76 7.08
CA ARG A 70 7.98 -11.13 6.91
C ARG A 70 9.42 -11.14 6.45
N LEU A 71 9.74 -10.25 5.53
CA LEU A 71 11.10 -10.17 5.01
C LEU A 71 12.07 -9.75 6.11
N GLU A 72 11.66 -8.77 6.90
CA GLU A 72 12.46 -8.32 8.05
C GLU A 72 12.64 -9.43 9.07
N ASP A 73 11.58 -10.16 9.36
CA ASP A 73 11.67 -11.31 10.27
C ASP A 73 12.62 -12.36 9.73
N SER A 74 12.58 -12.59 8.43
CA SER A 74 13.47 -13.55 7.79
C SER A 74 14.92 -13.13 7.93
N ILE A 75 15.18 -11.84 7.86
CA ILE A 75 16.55 -11.32 8.01
C ILE A 75 16.99 -11.36 9.48
N LEU A 76 16.12 -10.91 10.38
CA LEU A 76 16.49 -10.73 11.80
C LEU A 76 16.29 -12.00 12.60
N GLY A 77 15.28 -12.77 12.28
CA GLY A 77 14.92 -13.95 13.04
C GLY A 77 15.45 -15.25 12.50
N GLY A 78 16.17 -15.19 11.39
CA GLY A 78 16.62 -16.40 10.72
C GLY A 78 17.58 -17.23 11.53
N GLU A 79 18.26 -16.59 12.46
CA GLU A 79 19.24 -17.28 13.28
C GLU A 79 18.61 -18.07 14.42
N SER A 80 17.38 -17.80 14.73
CA SER A 80 16.74 -18.46 15.88
C SER A 80 16.21 -19.84 15.57
#